data_9bb38dabb12857d6d4bb5f80c4cd8677
#
_entry.id   9bb38dabb12857d6d4bb5f80c4cd8677
#
_cell.length_a   1.000
_cell.length_b   1.000
_cell.length_c   1.000
_cell.angle_alpha   90.00
_cell.angle_beta   90.00
_cell.angle_gamma   90.00
#
_symmetry.space_group_name_H-M   'P 1'
#
loop_
_entity.id
_entity.type
_entity.pdbx_description
1 polymer ?
#
loop_
_entity_poly.entity_id
_entity_poly.type
_entity_poly.pdbx_seq_one_letter_code
_entity_poly.pdbx_strand_id
1 'polypeptide(L)'
;MENFNAPFRFDYVGSFLRPEHLKQARADFEAGQITKAELESIENEAITDLIKKQKAAGYPVITDGEFRRSYWHLDFMWGLEGIEHIELDHGYFFHGEETTHGSVRVTGKISGEQHPFVEHFKFVKQFEDEHTIARQTIPAPAQLLAELFREDNGTQTLAVYPDLEELIQDIAQAYRTVIRDLYDAGCRNIQFDDCTWGMFCDKNYWEARQKDFVSLEEEAAKYLRLNNLALENAPEDLVLTTHVCRGNYHSTWASSGGYEPIAPFLFANENVSAYYLEFDDERSGGFEPLRFVSDDKKVVLGLVTSKSLILEEKEVIKKRIAKAAKYIPLNRLYLSPQCGFASCEIGNKLTEEEQWAKLALVKEIAQEVWG
;
A
#
# COMPACT_ATOMS: atom_id res chain seq x y z
N MET A 1 -11.02 -12.70 24.22
CA MET A 1 -10.10 -11.73 23.63
C MET A 1 -10.89 -11.05 22.52
N GLU A 2 -11.07 -9.72 22.60
CA GLU A 2 -11.59 -8.99 21.45
C GLU A 2 -10.67 -9.26 20.26
N ASN A 3 -11.24 -9.57 19.11
CA ASN A 3 -10.46 -9.84 17.90
C ASN A 3 -9.73 -8.56 17.50
N PHE A 4 -8.43 -8.51 17.70
CA PHE A 4 -7.54 -7.48 17.17
C PHE A 4 -7.40 -7.65 15.66
N ASN A 5 -8.45 -7.24 14.92
CA ASN A 5 -8.48 -7.36 13.48
C ASN A 5 -8.59 -5.99 12.82
N ALA A 6 -7.72 -5.73 11.84
CA ALA A 6 -7.81 -4.55 11.00
C ALA A 6 -9.17 -4.49 10.26
N PRO A 7 -9.67 -3.29 9.92
CA PRO A 7 -9.12 -1.98 10.29
C PRO A 7 -9.47 -1.58 11.73
N PHE A 8 -8.68 -0.67 12.28
CA PHE A 8 -8.94 -0.06 13.59
C PHE A 8 -9.60 1.32 13.43
N ARG A 9 -10.36 1.79 14.44
CA ARG A 9 -11.10 3.06 14.34
C ARG A 9 -10.23 4.25 13.96
N PHE A 10 -8.98 4.25 14.41
CA PHE A 10 -7.91 5.11 13.92
C PHE A 10 -6.77 4.20 13.46
N ASP A 11 -6.34 4.42 12.24
CA ASP A 11 -5.41 3.53 11.57
C ASP A 11 -4.45 4.35 10.70
N TYR A 12 -3.51 3.70 10.05
CA TYR A 12 -2.60 4.29 9.06
C TYR A 12 -2.30 3.28 7.94
N VAL A 13 -1.74 3.74 6.83
CA VAL A 13 -1.45 2.87 5.68
C VAL A 13 -0.22 1.99 5.94
N GLY A 14 0.88 2.55 6.47
CA GLY A 14 1.99 1.67 6.91
C GLY A 14 3.39 2.24 6.79
N SER A 15 3.66 3.13 5.82
CA SER A 15 4.99 3.74 5.67
C SER A 15 5.15 5.00 6.52
N PHE A 16 6.35 5.18 7.07
CA PHE A 16 6.74 6.31 7.92
C PHE A 16 7.99 7.01 7.37
N LEU A 17 8.18 8.29 7.74
CA LEU A 17 9.38 9.05 7.40
C LEU A 17 10.62 8.38 8.00
N ARG A 18 11.62 8.09 7.15
CA ARG A 18 12.88 7.47 7.58
C ARG A 18 13.70 8.49 8.36
N PRO A 19 14.26 8.09 9.53
CA PRO A 19 15.17 8.96 10.26
C PRO A 19 16.47 9.18 9.48
N GLU A 20 17.11 10.32 9.67
CA GLU A 20 18.27 10.72 8.88
C GLU A 20 19.45 9.76 8.97
N HIS A 21 19.70 9.17 10.16
CA HIS A 21 20.76 8.18 10.33
C HIS A 21 20.54 6.91 9.50
N LEU A 22 19.28 6.50 9.26
CA LEU A 22 18.95 5.37 8.39
C LEU A 22 19.18 5.73 6.91
N LYS A 23 18.79 6.92 6.47
CA LYS A 23 19.07 7.37 5.11
C LYS A 23 20.57 7.44 4.84
N GLN A 24 21.34 7.96 5.79
CA GLN A 24 22.80 7.98 5.67
C GLN A 24 23.39 6.57 5.60
N ALA A 25 22.92 5.64 6.44
CA ALA A 25 23.40 4.26 6.42
C ALA A 25 23.09 3.55 5.07
N ARG A 26 21.95 3.82 4.45
CA ARG A 26 21.62 3.30 3.12
C ARG A 26 22.57 3.86 2.05
N ALA A 27 22.84 5.16 2.08
CA ALA A 27 23.81 5.80 1.18
C ALA A 27 25.25 5.25 1.39
N ASP A 28 25.66 5.02 2.64
CA ASP A 28 26.95 4.44 2.97
C ASP A 28 27.07 3.00 2.48
N PHE A 29 25.98 2.22 2.55
CA PHE A 29 25.93 0.86 2.01
C PHE A 29 26.02 0.85 0.48
N GLU A 30 25.28 1.71 -0.22
CA GLU A 30 25.36 1.86 -1.67
C GLU A 30 26.77 2.29 -2.13
N ALA A 31 27.42 3.13 -1.35
CA ALA A 31 28.81 3.53 -1.56
C ALA A 31 29.86 2.46 -1.17
N GLY A 32 29.42 1.30 -0.64
CA GLY A 32 30.28 0.22 -0.17
C GLY A 32 31.10 0.55 1.09
N GLN A 33 30.66 1.55 1.88
CA GLN A 33 31.35 1.99 3.10
C GLN A 33 30.97 1.15 4.32
N ILE A 34 29.78 0.56 4.32
CA ILE A 34 29.33 -0.38 5.35
C ILE A 34 28.87 -1.70 4.73
N THR A 35 28.88 -2.76 5.51
CA THR A 35 28.41 -4.08 5.11
C THR A 35 26.88 -4.19 5.20
N LYS A 36 26.31 -5.20 4.53
CA LYS A 36 24.88 -5.53 4.65
C LYS A 36 24.47 -5.79 6.10
N ALA A 37 25.32 -6.47 6.88
CA ALA A 37 25.02 -6.77 8.28
C ALA A 37 25.00 -5.50 9.17
N GLU A 38 25.86 -4.52 8.87
CA GLU A 38 25.85 -3.22 9.55
C GLU A 38 24.59 -2.42 9.19
N LEU A 39 24.20 -2.38 7.91
CA LEU A 39 22.95 -1.76 7.49
C LEU A 39 21.74 -2.41 8.19
N GLU A 40 21.66 -3.74 8.18
CA GLU A 40 20.57 -4.48 8.84
C GLU A 40 20.49 -4.17 10.35
N SER A 41 21.62 -4.01 11.02
CA SER A 41 21.66 -3.61 12.43
C SER A 41 21.06 -2.21 12.65
N ILE A 42 21.38 -1.25 11.78
CA ILE A 42 20.86 0.12 11.84
C ILE A 42 19.36 0.14 11.51
N GLU A 43 18.93 -0.63 10.51
CA GLU A 43 17.51 -0.82 10.18
C GLU A 43 16.73 -1.39 11.38
N ASN A 44 17.26 -2.42 12.03
CA ASN A 44 16.65 -3.04 13.20
C ASN A 44 16.50 -2.05 14.36
N GLU A 45 17.50 -1.20 14.61
CA GLU A 45 17.43 -0.15 15.63
C GLU A 45 16.35 0.89 15.27
N ALA A 46 16.37 1.40 14.06
CA ALA A 46 15.39 2.40 13.59
C ALA A 46 13.94 1.87 13.63
N ILE A 47 13.71 0.62 13.21
CA ILE A 47 12.40 -0.03 13.25
C ILE A 47 11.95 -0.25 14.71
N THR A 48 12.86 -0.66 15.57
CA THR A 48 12.56 -0.83 17.01
C THR A 48 12.09 0.49 17.63
N ASP A 49 12.75 1.59 17.31
CA ASP A 49 12.38 2.91 17.84
C ASP A 49 11.06 3.41 17.24
N LEU A 50 10.82 3.16 15.94
CA LEU A 50 9.53 3.45 15.32
C LEU A 50 8.39 2.68 16.00
N ILE A 51 8.56 1.38 16.24
CA ILE A 51 7.54 0.54 16.90
C ILE A 51 7.23 1.06 18.32
N LYS A 52 8.25 1.47 19.09
CA LYS A 52 8.03 2.10 20.40
C LYS A 52 7.18 3.37 20.27
N LYS A 53 7.43 4.21 19.27
CA LYS A 53 6.64 5.43 19.00
C LYS A 53 5.20 5.10 18.58
N GLN A 54 4.98 4.11 17.73
CA GLN A 54 3.64 3.64 17.33
C GLN A 54 2.84 3.19 18.57
N LYS A 55 3.42 2.38 19.44
CA LYS A 55 2.82 1.93 20.70
C LYS A 55 2.56 3.09 21.67
N ALA A 56 3.52 3.98 21.84
CA ALA A 56 3.37 5.16 22.71
C ALA A 56 2.25 6.11 22.22
N ALA A 57 2.05 6.22 20.91
CA ALA A 57 0.93 6.93 20.32
C ALA A 57 -0.41 6.20 20.52
N GLY A 58 -0.37 4.92 20.98
CA GLY A 58 -1.53 4.10 21.32
C GLY A 58 -2.23 3.49 20.10
N TYR A 59 -1.51 3.31 18.99
CA TYR A 59 -2.03 2.59 17.83
C TYR A 59 -2.07 1.07 18.10
N PRO A 60 -3.17 0.38 17.76
CA PRO A 60 -3.30 -1.05 17.98
C PRO A 60 -2.61 -1.90 16.90
N VAL A 61 -2.07 -1.27 15.86
CA VAL A 61 -1.31 -1.90 14.78
C VAL A 61 0.12 -1.38 14.78
N ILE A 62 1.08 -2.26 14.49
CA ILE A 62 2.49 -1.92 14.30
C ILE A 62 2.98 -2.41 12.94
N THR A 63 3.85 -1.63 12.30
CA THR A 63 4.55 -1.97 11.06
C THR A 63 6.03 -1.65 11.19
N ASP A 64 6.86 -2.14 10.24
CA ASP A 64 8.26 -1.75 10.12
C ASP A 64 8.44 -0.33 9.53
N GLY A 65 7.34 0.36 9.20
CA GLY A 65 7.37 1.68 8.56
C GLY A 65 7.92 1.66 7.13
N GLU A 66 8.14 0.48 6.58
CA GLU A 66 8.81 0.25 5.29
C GLU A 66 10.28 0.72 5.28
N PHE A 67 10.93 0.75 6.44
CA PHE A 67 12.27 1.29 6.62
C PHE A 67 13.37 0.50 5.89
N ARG A 68 13.08 -0.77 5.51
CA ARG A 68 14.00 -1.60 4.71
C ARG A 68 13.83 -1.39 3.21
N ARG A 69 12.84 -0.58 2.76
CA ARG A 69 12.49 -0.40 1.36
C ARG A 69 13.01 0.92 0.82
N SER A 70 13.53 0.91 -0.40
CA SER A 70 13.73 2.12 -1.22
C SER A 70 12.41 2.56 -1.87
N TYR A 71 11.62 1.58 -2.34
CA TYR A 71 10.28 1.76 -2.89
C TYR A 71 9.26 0.84 -2.22
N TRP A 72 8.05 1.32 -1.99
CA TRP A 72 6.97 0.55 -1.39
C TRP A 72 6.66 -0.77 -2.13
N HIS A 73 6.83 -0.83 -3.44
CA HIS A 73 6.47 -1.98 -4.29
C HIS A 73 7.67 -2.71 -4.90
N LEU A 74 8.69 -1.99 -5.39
CA LEU A 74 9.80 -2.61 -6.13
C LEU A 74 10.62 -3.54 -5.24
N ASP A 75 10.88 -3.17 -3.99
CA ASP A 75 11.61 -4.03 -3.05
C ASP A 75 10.92 -5.37 -2.79
N PHE A 76 9.59 -5.41 -2.83
CA PHE A 76 8.85 -6.68 -2.81
C PHE A 76 9.06 -7.45 -4.12
N MET A 77 8.91 -6.79 -5.25
CA MET A 77 9.04 -7.43 -6.56
C MET A 77 10.43 -8.01 -6.77
N TRP A 78 11.48 -7.31 -6.35
CA TRP A 78 12.87 -7.80 -6.39
C TRP A 78 13.13 -9.00 -5.48
N GLY A 79 12.28 -9.22 -4.50
CA GLY A 79 12.33 -10.40 -3.63
C GLY A 79 11.76 -11.67 -4.26
N LEU A 80 11.05 -11.57 -5.39
CA LEU A 80 10.49 -12.73 -6.09
C LEU A 80 11.55 -13.40 -6.96
N GLU A 81 11.58 -14.74 -6.99
CA GLU A 81 12.39 -15.47 -7.96
C GLU A 81 11.89 -15.19 -9.38
N GLY A 82 12.80 -15.17 -10.35
CA GLY A 82 12.51 -14.88 -11.75
C GLY A 82 12.35 -13.38 -12.07
N ILE A 83 12.55 -12.51 -11.08
CA ILE A 83 12.54 -11.05 -11.23
C ILE A 83 13.93 -10.49 -10.86
N GLU A 84 14.44 -9.58 -11.68
CA GLU A 84 15.67 -8.82 -11.37
C GLU A 84 15.39 -7.31 -11.34
N HIS A 85 16.24 -6.60 -10.60
CA HIS A 85 16.27 -5.13 -10.58
C HIS A 85 16.91 -4.62 -11.87
N ILE A 86 16.27 -3.65 -12.49
CA ILE A 86 16.82 -2.88 -13.61
C ILE A 86 16.57 -1.40 -13.41
N GLU A 87 17.29 -0.56 -14.16
CA GLU A 87 17.01 0.86 -14.31
C GLU A 87 16.43 1.11 -15.70
N LEU A 88 15.39 1.93 -15.79
CA LEU A 88 14.83 2.43 -17.04
C LEU A 88 15.38 3.82 -17.35
N ASP A 89 15.05 4.36 -18.54
CA ASP A 89 15.43 5.72 -18.93
C ASP A 89 14.67 6.79 -18.11
N HIS A 90 13.51 6.41 -17.54
CA HIS A 90 12.62 7.29 -16.78
C HIS A 90 12.10 6.61 -15.51
N GLY A 91 11.91 7.44 -14.47
CA GLY A 91 11.17 7.06 -13.27
C GLY A 91 9.65 7.12 -13.48
N TYR A 92 8.91 7.10 -12.39
CA TYR A 92 7.48 7.41 -12.40
C TYR A 92 7.28 8.92 -12.38
N PHE A 93 6.37 9.41 -13.23
CA PHE A 93 6.03 10.82 -13.26
C PHE A 93 4.92 11.14 -12.25
N PHE A 94 5.21 12.08 -11.38
CA PHE A 94 4.28 12.68 -10.45
C PHE A 94 4.03 14.13 -10.83
N HIS A 95 3.12 14.80 -10.16
CA HIS A 95 2.81 16.20 -10.45
C HIS A 95 3.98 17.11 -10.10
N GLY A 96 4.82 17.41 -11.12
CA GLY A 96 6.01 18.25 -11.00
C GLY A 96 7.27 17.57 -10.48
N GLU A 97 7.24 16.25 -10.28
CA GLU A 97 8.40 15.47 -9.80
C GLU A 97 8.49 14.14 -10.57
N GLU A 98 9.69 13.56 -10.59
CA GLU A 98 9.97 12.24 -11.15
C GLU A 98 10.74 11.42 -10.11
N THR A 99 10.43 10.13 -10.02
CA THR A 99 11.14 9.22 -9.12
C THR A 99 12.50 8.82 -9.69
N THR A 100 13.31 8.09 -8.93
CA THR A 100 14.45 7.33 -9.47
C THR A 100 13.95 6.26 -10.45
N HIS A 101 14.86 5.68 -11.23
CA HIS A 101 14.53 4.95 -12.46
C HIS A 101 14.33 3.44 -12.25
N GLY A 102 14.33 2.97 -11.00
CA GLY A 102 14.20 1.56 -10.66
C GLY A 102 12.95 0.91 -11.26
N SER A 103 13.09 -0.32 -11.73
CA SER A 103 12.05 -1.15 -12.29
C SER A 103 12.39 -2.63 -12.18
N VAL A 104 11.66 -3.49 -12.85
CA VAL A 104 11.80 -4.94 -12.81
C VAL A 104 11.96 -5.53 -14.21
N ARG A 105 12.65 -6.66 -14.31
CA ARG A 105 12.72 -7.49 -15.52
C ARG A 105 12.46 -8.94 -15.17
N VAL A 106 11.63 -9.60 -15.97
CA VAL A 106 11.44 -11.05 -15.89
C VAL A 106 12.65 -11.75 -16.50
N THR A 107 13.27 -12.66 -15.74
CA THR A 107 14.42 -13.47 -16.17
C THR A 107 14.13 -14.97 -16.15
N GLY A 108 13.01 -15.37 -15.57
CA GLY A 108 12.58 -16.75 -15.45
C GLY A 108 11.14 -16.87 -14.97
N LYS A 109 10.71 -18.08 -14.62
CA LYS A 109 9.39 -18.29 -14.02
C LYS A 109 9.34 -17.63 -12.65
N ILE A 110 8.24 -16.92 -12.39
CA ILE A 110 8.05 -16.15 -11.15
C ILE A 110 7.66 -17.10 -10.02
N SER A 111 8.36 -17.00 -8.88
CA SER A 111 8.06 -17.74 -7.65
C SER A 111 8.18 -16.86 -6.42
N GLY A 112 7.38 -17.17 -5.39
CA GLY A 112 7.39 -16.46 -4.09
C GLY A 112 8.15 -17.20 -2.99
N GLU A 113 8.91 -18.25 -3.32
CA GLU A 113 9.64 -19.07 -2.35
C GLU A 113 10.71 -18.23 -1.61
N GLN A 114 10.79 -18.42 -0.28
CA GLN A 114 11.79 -17.79 0.59
C GLN A 114 11.84 -16.24 0.49
N HIS A 115 10.69 -15.61 0.28
CA HIS A 115 10.60 -14.16 0.10
C HIS A 115 11.11 -13.40 1.34
N PRO A 116 12.00 -12.38 1.17
CA PRO A 116 12.66 -11.70 2.29
C PRO A 116 11.68 -10.98 3.26
N PHE A 117 10.49 -10.59 2.78
CA PHE A 117 9.48 -9.94 3.63
C PHE A 117 8.95 -10.84 4.75
N VAL A 118 9.11 -12.15 4.63
CA VAL A 118 8.77 -13.09 5.73
C VAL A 118 9.69 -12.87 6.93
N GLU A 119 10.99 -12.72 6.71
CA GLU A 119 11.95 -12.40 7.79
C GLU A 119 11.75 -10.96 8.32
N HIS A 120 11.44 -9.99 7.44
CA HIS A 120 11.08 -8.64 7.87
C HIS A 120 9.85 -8.65 8.79
N PHE A 121 8.81 -9.41 8.44
CA PHE A 121 7.63 -9.58 9.28
C PHE A 121 7.95 -10.23 10.62
N LYS A 122 8.73 -11.32 10.65
CA LYS A 122 9.14 -11.98 11.89
C LYS A 122 9.84 -11.02 12.85
N PHE A 123 10.60 -10.07 12.34
CA PHE A 123 11.23 -9.04 13.17
C PHE A 123 10.17 -8.13 13.83
N VAL A 124 9.15 -7.68 13.10
CA VAL A 124 8.06 -6.85 13.67
C VAL A 124 7.20 -7.66 14.63
N LYS A 125 6.91 -8.90 14.27
CA LYS A 125 6.06 -9.83 15.05
C LYS A 125 6.50 -9.99 16.50
N GLN A 126 7.80 -9.99 16.79
CA GLN A 126 8.32 -10.12 18.17
C GLN A 126 7.92 -8.98 19.12
N PHE A 127 7.42 -7.86 18.58
CA PHE A 127 6.96 -6.70 19.35
C PHE A 127 5.45 -6.71 19.60
N GLU A 128 4.69 -7.68 19.11
CA GLU A 128 3.27 -7.81 19.44
C GLU A 128 3.05 -8.01 20.95
N ASP A 129 1.92 -7.55 21.41
CA ASP A 129 1.47 -7.76 22.79
C ASP A 129 -0.08 -7.87 22.82
N GLU A 130 -0.66 -7.81 24.02
CA GLU A 130 -2.12 -7.90 24.21
C GLU A 130 -2.91 -6.72 23.61
N HIS A 131 -2.23 -5.64 23.22
CA HIS A 131 -2.83 -4.39 22.72
C HIS A 131 -2.41 -4.05 21.29
N THR A 132 -1.43 -4.75 20.72
CA THR A 132 -0.88 -4.43 19.41
C THR A 132 -0.65 -5.65 18.55
N ILE A 133 -0.99 -5.54 17.26
CA ILE A 133 -0.77 -6.59 16.26
C ILE A 133 0.09 -6.07 15.10
N ALA A 134 0.97 -6.92 14.60
CA ALA A 134 1.79 -6.62 13.43
C ALA A 134 0.98 -6.71 12.14
N ARG A 135 1.19 -5.75 11.23
CA ARG A 135 0.68 -5.77 9.86
C ARG A 135 1.84 -5.85 8.89
N GLN A 136 1.69 -6.66 7.85
CA GLN A 136 2.57 -6.64 6.68
C GLN A 136 1.89 -5.94 5.52
N THR A 137 2.56 -4.93 4.94
CA THR A 137 2.16 -4.29 3.68
C THR A 137 2.92 -4.90 2.52
N ILE A 138 2.24 -5.21 1.43
CA ILE A 138 2.83 -5.71 0.18
C ILE A 138 2.10 -5.08 -1.01
N PRO A 139 2.76 -4.85 -2.16
CA PRO A 139 2.04 -4.37 -3.34
C PRO A 139 1.00 -5.41 -3.80
N ALA A 140 -0.09 -4.94 -4.39
CA ALA A 140 -1.07 -5.84 -4.97
C ALA A 140 -0.50 -6.63 -6.16
N PRO A 141 -0.99 -7.85 -6.44
CA PRO A 141 -0.56 -8.63 -7.63
C PRO A 141 -0.74 -7.88 -8.95
N ALA A 142 -1.82 -7.10 -9.08
CA ALA A 142 -2.07 -6.24 -10.24
C ALA A 142 -0.97 -5.18 -10.44
N GLN A 143 -0.36 -4.69 -9.36
CA GLN A 143 0.76 -3.75 -9.42
C GLN A 143 2.00 -4.39 -10.06
N LEU A 144 2.30 -5.65 -9.74
CA LEU A 144 3.39 -6.38 -10.40
C LEU A 144 3.10 -6.56 -11.89
N LEU A 145 1.88 -7.00 -12.25
CA LEU A 145 1.50 -7.16 -13.65
C LEU A 145 1.64 -5.83 -14.43
N ALA A 146 1.21 -4.71 -13.84
CA ALA A 146 1.36 -3.39 -14.44
C ALA A 146 2.83 -3.01 -14.66
N GLU A 147 3.71 -3.29 -13.69
CA GLU A 147 5.14 -3.00 -13.79
C GLU A 147 5.84 -3.86 -14.84
N LEU A 148 5.45 -5.14 -14.98
CA LEU A 148 5.99 -6.04 -16.00
C LEU A 148 5.64 -5.63 -17.44
N PHE A 149 4.66 -4.75 -17.61
CA PHE A 149 4.28 -4.16 -18.92
C PHE A 149 4.53 -2.66 -18.99
N ARG A 150 5.29 -2.11 -18.05
CA ARG A 150 5.69 -0.71 -18.08
C ARG A 150 6.74 -0.50 -19.16
N GLU A 151 6.48 0.45 -20.07
CA GLU A 151 7.40 0.80 -21.17
C GLU A 151 7.86 -0.44 -21.95
N ASP A 152 9.19 -0.62 -22.10
CA ASP A 152 9.78 -1.73 -22.86
C ASP A 152 9.81 -3.07 -22.09
N ASN A 153 9.46 -3.09 -20.80
CA ASN A 153 9.42 -4.32 -20.00
C ASN A 153 8.51 -5.38 -20.61
N GLY A 154 7.42 -4.98 -21.27
CA GLY A 154 6.46 -5.89 -21.88
C GLY A 154 7.08 -6.81 -22.93
N THR A 155 8.05 -6.33 -23.71
CA THR A 155 8.75 -7.15 -24.72
C THR A 155 9.54 -8.29 -24.04
N GLN A 156 10.25 -7.99 -22.98
CA GLN A 156 11.02 -8.99 -22.21
C GLN A 156 10.10 -9.95 -21.47
N THR A 157 9.02 -9.43 -20.89
CA THR A 157 7.99 -10.24 -20.24
C THR A 157 7.40 -11.27 -21.18
N LEU A 158 6.99 -10.87 -22.38
CA LEU A 158 6.43 -11.77 -23.40
C LEU A 158 7.47 -12.76 -23.97
N ALA A 159 8.76 -12.46 -23.90
CA ALA A 159 9.80 -13.42 -24.28
C ALA A 159 9.89 -14.62 -23.32
N VAL A 160 9.62 -14.40 -22.03
CA VAL A 160 9.59 -15.47 -21.01
C VAL A 160 8.20 -16.08 -20.87
N TYR A 161 7.16 -15.26 -20.98
CA TYR A 161 5.74 -15.63 -20.88
C TYR A 161 4.98 -15.24 -22.17
N PRO A 162 5.06 -16.07 -23.22
CA PRO A 162 4.28 -15.85 -24.44
C PRO A 162 2.76 -15.95 -24.20
N ASP A 163 2.34 -16.67 -23.16
CA ASP A 163 0.96 -16.80 -22.71
C ASP A 163 0.71 -15.93 -21.49
N LEU A 164 -0.11 -14.90 -21.63
CA LEU A 164 -0.49 -14.00 -20.55
C LEU A 164 -1.23 -14.73 -19.42
N GLU A 165 -1.99 -15.79 -19.73
CA GLU A 165 -2.68 -16.56 -18.71
C GLU A 165 -1.68 -17.32 -17.81
N GLU A 166 -0.62 -17.89 -18.38
CA GLU A 166 0.45 -18.51 -17.61
C GLU A 166 1.11 -17.50 -16.68
N LEU A 167 1.41 -16.28 -17.15
CA LEU A 167 1.95 -15.20 -16.32
C LEU A 167 1.03 -14.86 -15.15
N ILE A 168 -0.27 -14.70 -15.41
CA ILE A 168 -1.28 -14.40 -14.38
C ILE A 168 -1.31 -15.49 -13.30
N GLN A 169 -1.27 -16.76 -13.71
CA GLN A 169 -1.29 -17.89 -12.77
C GLN A 169 0.00 -17.96 -11.94
N ASP A 170 1.16 -17.74 -12.54
CA ASP A 170 2.44 -17.76 -11.84
C ASP A 170 2.55 -16.57 -10.84
N ILE A 171 2.12 -15.37 -11.21
CA ILE A 171 2.04 -14.24 -10.28
C ILE A 171 1.11 -14.59 -9.11
N ALA A 172 -0.11 -15.05 -9.39
CA ALA A 172 -1.07 -15.41 -8.35
C ALA A 172 -0.50 -16.48 -7.42
N GLN A 173 0.17 -17.50 -7.96
CA GLN A 173 0.80 -18.57 -7.17
C GLN A 173 1.95 -18.04 -6.32
N ALA A 174 2.80 -17.16 -6.86
CA ALA A 174 3.89 -16.55 -6.11
C ALA A 174 3.37 -15.77 -4.89
N TYR A 175 2.31 -14.97 -5.09
CA TYR A 175 1.66 -14.25 -3.99
C TYR A 175 1.01 -15.20 -2.97
N ARG A 176 0.34 -16.27 -3.40
CA ARG A 176 -0.20 -17.29 -2.48
C ARG A 176 0.89 -17.91 -1.62
N THR A 177 2.06 -18.18 -2.20
CA THR A 177 3.22 -18.69 -1.46
C THR A 177 3.67 -17.69 -0.39
N VAL A 178 3.91 -16.44 -0.77
CA VAL A 178 4.32 -15.39 0.19
C VAL A 178 3.27 -15.18 1.29
N ILE A 179 1.98 -15.11 0.93
CA ILE A 179 0.87 -14.97 1.90
C ILE A 179 0.85 -16.16 2.87
N ARG A 180 1.04 -17.37 2.39
CA ARG A 180 1.10 -18.59 3.22
C ARG A 180 2.30 -18.54 4.15
N ASP A 181 3.48 -18.20 3.66
CA ASP A 181 4.69 -18.15 4.48
C ASP A 181 4.59 -17.05 5.55
N LEU A 182 3.99 -15.89 5.23
CA LEU A 182 3.67 -14.85 6.21
C LEU A 182 2.69 -15.35 7.26
N TYR A 183 1.63 -16.06 6.85
CA TYR A 183 0.65 -16.65 7.77
C TYR A 183 1.30 -17.68 8.70
N ASP A 184 2.14 -18.55 8.17
CA ASP A 184 2.87 -19.57 8.93
C ASP A 184 3.91 -18.92 9.89
N ALA A 185 4.45 -17.76 9.53
CA ALA A 185 5.25 -16.92 10.43
C ALA A 185 4.42 -16.20 11.52
N GLY A 186 3.08 -16.37 11.52
CA GLY A 186 2.16 -15.82 12.48
C GLY A 186 1.50 -14.51 12.09
N CYS A 187 1.61 -14.07 10.82
CA CYS A 187 0.90 -12.91 10.31
C CYS A 187 -0.61 -13.17 10.29
N ARG A 188 -1.38 -12.20 10.77
CA ARG A 188 -2.85 -12.23 10.74
C ARG A 188 -3.46 -11.00 10.08
N ASN A 189 -2.63 -10.03 9.67
CA ASN A 189 -3.05 -8.84 8.95
C ASN A 189 -2.10 -8.56 7.79
N ILE A 190 -2.59 -8.69 6.57
CA ILE A 190 -1.87 -8.30 5.34
C ILE A 190 -2.67 -7.19 4.66
N GLN A 191 -1.98 -6.14 4.24
CA GLN A 191 -2.54 -5.06 3.45
C GLN A 191 -1.90 -5.06 2.07
N PHE A 192 -2.72 -5.13 1.02
CA PHE A 192 -2.30 -4.79 -0.32
C PHE A 192 -2.23 -3.27 -0.48
N ASP A 193 -1.20 -2.79 -1.15
CA ASP A 193 -1.11 -1.42 -1.64
C ASP A 193 -1.22 -1.44 -3.17
N ASP A 194 -2.23 -0.76 -3.70
CA ASP A 194 -2.61 -0.84 -5.11
C ASP A 194 -2.82 0.54 -5.72
N CYS A 195 -1.87 0.98 -6.55
CA CYS A 195 -1.98 2.21 -7.32
C CYS A 195 -2.69 2.02 -8.67
N THR A 196 -2.89 0.77 -9.12
CA THR A 196 -3.49 0.50 -10.45
C THR A 196 -4.91 1.05 -10.54
N TRP A 197 -5.70 0.89 -9.49
CA TRP A 197 -7.07 1.41 -9.42
C TRP A 197 -7.13 2.94 -9.40
N GLY A 198 -6.14 3.58 -8.79
CA GLY A 198 -6.02 5.04 -8.81
C GLY A 198 -5.81 5.59 -10.22
N MET A 199 -4.99 4.91 -11.03
CA MET A 199 -4.78 5.25 -12.44
C MET A 199 -6.06 5.08 -13.26
N PHE A 200 -6.88 4.07 -12.95
CA PHE A 200 -8.18 3.86 -13.62
C PHE A 200 -9.22 4.93 -13.28
N CYS A 201 -9.03 5.68 -12.21
CA CYS A 201 -9.86 6.85 -11.90
C CYS A 201 -9.50 8.08 -12.75
N ASP A 202 -8.30 8.14 -13.35
CA ASP A 202 -7.81 9.31 -14.05
C ASP A 202 -8.26 9.34 -15.52
N LYS A 203 -9.08 10.34 -15.85
CA LYS A 203 -9.64 10.50 -17.19
C LYS A 203 -8.54 10.70 -18.26
N ASN A 204 -7.50 11.48 -17.94
CA ASN A 204 -6.43 11.76 -18.91
C ASN A 204 -5.63 10.49 -19.20
N TYR A 205 -5.41 9.65 -18.19
CA TYR A 205 -4.77 8.35 -18.36
C TYR A 205 -5.56 7.47 -19.34
N TRP A 206 -6.89 7.37 -19.17
CA TRP A 206 -7.73 6.56 -20.05
C TRP A 206 -7.87 7.14 -21.45
N GLU A 207 -8.01 8.45 -21.60
CA GLU A 207 -8.06 9.10 -22.91
C GLU A 207 -6.76 8.85 -23.71
N ALA A 208 -5.62 8.78 -23.03
CA ALA A 208 -4.36 8.40 -23.66
C ALA A 208 -4.33 6.92 -24.09
N ARG A 209 -4.82 6.00 -23.24
CA ARG A 209 -4.85 4.55 -23.50
C ARG A 209 -5.92 4.10 -24.50
N GLN A 210 -6.99 4.85 -24.69
CA GLN A 210 -8.01 4.55 -25.73
C GLN A 210 -7.41 4.43 -27.13
N LYS A 211 -6.26 5.04 -27.39
CA LYS A 211 -5.51 4.88 -28.64
C LYS A 211 -5.02 3.45 -28.85
N ASP A 212 -4.84 2.69 -27.79
CA ASP A 212 -4.38 1.30 -27.80
C ASP A 212 -5.56 0.29 -27.85
N PHE A 213 -6.79 0.77 -28.02
CA PHE A 213 -8.03 -0.03 -28.05
C PHE A 213 -8.27 -0.85 -26.76
N VAL A 214 -7.78 -0.37 -25.62
CA VAL A 214 -7.97 -1.03 -24.32
C VAL A 214 -9.25 -0.53 -23.68
N SER A 215 -10.13 -1.46 -23.29
CA SER A 215 -11.35 -1.16 -22.53
C SER A 215 -11.03 -1.12 -21.02
N LEU A 216 -11.57 -0.11 -20.32
CA LEU A 216 -11.44 -0.01 -18.85
C LEU A 216 -12.02 -1.26 -18.19
N GLU A 217 -13.16 -1.74 -18.66
CA GLU A 217 -13.85 -2.91 -18.14
C GLU A 217 -12.99 -4.19 -18.24
N GLU A 218 -12.32 -4.39 -19.37
CA GLU A 218 -11.45 -5.55 -19.61
C GLU A 218 -10.20 -5.50 -18.72
N GLU A 219 -9.55 -4.32 -18.63
CA GLU A 219 -8.38 -4.15 -17.76
C GLU A 219 -8.75 -4.27 -16.28
N ALA A 220 -9.84 -3.65 -15.85
CA ALA A 220 -10.34 -3.76 -14.49
C ALA A 220 -10.68 -5.22 -14.13
N ALA A 221 -11.35 -5.95 -15.02
CA ALA A 221 -11.67 -7.36 -14.82
C ALA A 221 -10.41 -8.24 -14.70
N LYS A 222 -9.40 -7.98 -15.51
CA LYS A 222 -8.11 -8.68 -15.49
C LYS A 222 -7.38 -8.46 -14.16
N TYR A 223 -7.27 -7.21 -13.69
CA TYR A 223 -6.58 -6.88 -12.46
C TYR A 223 -7.33 -7.39 -11.22
N LEU A 224 -8.66 -7.23 -11.19
CA LEU A 224 -9.48 -7.78 -10.14
C LEU A 224 -9.35 -9.31 -10.05
N ARG A 225 -9.41 -9.99 -11.21
CA ARG A 225 -9.23 -11.44 -11.27
C ARG A 225 -7.87 -11.87 -10.73
N LEU A 226 -6.79 -11.19 -11.10
CA LEU A 226 -5.44 -11.48 -10.63
C LEU A 226 -5.32 -11.30 -9.11
N ASN A 227 -5.80 -10.17 -8.58
CA ASN A 227 -5.81 -9.93 -7.13
C ASN A 227 -6.60 -11.03 -6.39
N ASN A 228 -7.78 -11.39 -6.88
CA ASN A 228 -8.59 -12.44 -6.27
C ASN A 228 -7.96 -13.84 -6.36
N LEU A 229 -7.32 -14.18 -7.48
CA LEU A 229 -6.58 -15.44 -7.63
C LEU A 229 -5.45 -15.57 -6.59
N ALA A 230 -4.76 -14.48 -6.29
CA ALA A 230 -3.71 -14.45 -5.26
C ALA A 230 -4.26 -14.67 -3.83
N LEU A 231 -5.55 -14.39 -3.61
CA LEU A 231 -6.24 -14.55 -2.33
C LEU A 231 -7.00 -15.87 -2.20
N GLU A 232 -7.01 -16.70 -3.25
CA GLU A 232 -7.68 -18.00 -3.19
C GLU A 232 -7.08 -18.90 -2.11
N ASN A 233 -7.96 -19.53 -1.32
CA ASN A 233 -7.60 -20.40 -0.22
C ASN A 233 -6.76 -19.73 0.89
N ALA A 234 -6.83 -18.40 1.02
CA ALA A 234 -6.28 -17.71 2.18
C ALA A 234 -6.96 -18.21 3.46
N PRO A 235 -6.23 -18.37 4.58
CA PRO A 235 -6.82 -18.81 5.84
C PRO A 235 -7.94 -17.88 6.31
N GLU A 236 -9.03 -18.43 6.86
CA GLU A 236 -10.23 -17.68 7.28
C GLU A 236 -9.96 -16.63 8.38
N ASP A 237 -8.95 -16.87 9.21
CA ASP A 237 -8.54 -15.96 10.27
C ASP A 237 -7.47 -14.93 9.84
N LEU A 238 -7.07 -14.95 8.57
CA LEU A 238 -6.20 -13.93 7.97
C LEU A 238 -7.05 -12.75 7.50
N VAL A 239 -6.79 -11.57 8.06
CA VAL A 239 -7.41 -10.33 7.60
C VAL A 239 -6.62 -9.78 6.42
N LEU A 240 -7.31 -9.68 5.28
CA LEU A 240 -6.80 -9.11 4.05
C LEU A 240 -7.48 -7.77 3.79
N THR A 241 -6.71 -6.73 3.59
CA THR A 241 -7.20 -5.38 3.28
C THR A 241 -6.47 -4.83 2.05
N THR A 242 -7.01 -3.80 1.41
CA THR A 242 -6.34 -3.13 0.30
C THR A 242 -6.37 -1.61 0.46
N HIS A 243 -5.26 -0.95 0.17
CA HIS A 243 -5.16 0.50 0.06
C HIS A 243 -5.14 0.89 -1.41
N VAL A 244 -6.10 1.71 -1.81
CA VAL A 244 -6.19 2.24 -3.19
C VAL A 244 -5.54 3.62 -3.24
N CYS A 245 -4.31 3.64 -3.73
CA CYS A 245 -3.47 4.82 -3.82
C CYS A 245 -3.61 5.55 -5.17
N ARG A 246 -3.40 6.87 -5.15
CA ARG A 246 -3.30 7.72 -6.36
C ARG A 246 -1.88 8.24 -6.62
N GLY A 247 -0.91 7.59 -6.01
CA GLY A 247 0.47 8.03 -5.98
C GLY A 247 0.75 8.99 -4.82
N ASN A 248 1.85 8.73 -4.15
CA ASN A 248 2.32 9.54 -3.03
C ASN A 248 3.86 9.57 -3.07
N TYR A 249 4.41 10.63 -3.59
CA TYR A 249 5.86 10.82 -3.73
C TYR A 249 6.23 12.26 -3.43
N HIS A 250 7.13 12.46 -2.45
CA HIS A 250 7.69 13.77 -2.10
C HIS A 250 6.62 14.87 -1.98
N SER A 251 5.48 14.54 -1.34
CA SER A 251 4.30 15.40 -1.17
C SER A 251 3.52 15.73 -2.45
N THR A 252 3.70 14.95 -3.53
CA THR A 252 2.92 15.05 -4.76
C THR A 252 2.09 13.79 -5.04
N TRP A 253 1.38 13.77 -6.15
CA TRP A 253 0.52 12.66 -6.59
C TRP A 253 0.70 12.37 -8.08
N ALA A 254 0.30 11.17 -8.52
CA ALA A 254 0.39 10.74 -9.92
C ALA A 254 -0.95 10.88 -10.66
N SER A 255 -2.08 10.55 -10.03
CA SER A 255 -3.39 10.51 -10.67
C SER A 255 -4.46 11.27 -9.91
N SER A 256 -5.55 11.63 -10.59
CA SER A 256 -6.71 12.31 -10.05
C SER A 256 -8.00 11.71 -10.59
N GLY A 257 -9.10 11.86 -9.86
CA GLY A 257 -10.42 11.38 -10.23
C GLY A 257 -11.12 10.67 -9.08
N GLY A 258 -12.45 10.76 -9.04
CA GLY A 258 -13.29 10.02 -8.08
C GLY A 258 -13.34 8.53 -8.40
N TYR A 259 -13.75 7.71 -7.43
CA TYR A 259 -13.79 6.25 -7.56
C TYR A 259 -14.95 5.73 -8.45
N GLU A 260 -15.83 6.58 -8.96
CA GLU A 260 -17.02 6.16 -9.73
C GLU A 260 -16.70 5.19 -10.88
N PRO A 261 -15.65 5.38 -11.70
CA PRO A 261 -15.35 4.47 -12.81
C PRO A 261 -14.98 3.04 -12.38
N ILE A 262 -14.40 2.88 -11.21
CA ILE A 262 -13.90 1.58 -10.72
C ILE A 262 -14.78 0.94 -9.66
N ALA A 263 -15.61 1.72 -8.99
CA ALA A 263 -16.40 1.26 -7.84
C ALA A 263 -17.30 0.04 -8.14
N PRO A 264 -17.99 -0.04 -9.31
CA PRO A 264 -18.78 -1.22 -9.65
C PRO A 264 -17.97 -2.51 -9.80
N PHE A 265 -16.70 -2.39 -10.18
CA PHE A 265 -15.81 -3.55 -10.34
C PHE A 265 -15.17 -3.92 -9.02
N LEU A 266 -14.57 -2.94 -8.33
CA LEU A 266 -13.70 -3.16 -7.18
C LEU A 266 -14.47 -3.43 -5.90
N PHE A 267 -15.38 -2.50 -5.51
CA PHE A 267 -15.89 -2.43 -4.14
C PHE A 267 -16.83 -3.56 -3.71
N ALA A 268 -17.42 -4.27 -4.67
CA ALA A 268 -18.25 -5.43 -4.37
C ALA A 268 -17.54 -6.76 -4.60
N ASN A 269 -16.43 -6.78 -5.38
CA ASN A 269 -15.93 -8.01 -5.97
C ASN A 269 -14.51 -8.41 -5.55
N GLU A 270 -13.71 -7.51 -4.99
CA GLU A 270 -12.39 -7.89 -4.49
C GLU A 270 -12.51 -8.65 -3.16
N ASN A 271 -11.77 -9.73 -3.00
CA ASN A 271 -11.84 -10.63 -1.85
C ASN A 271 -11.05 -10.10 -0.63
N VAL A 272 -11.32 -8.85 -0.26
CA VAL A 272 -10.74 -8.19 0.91
C VAL A 272 -11.82 -7.80 1.92
N SER A 273 -11.45 -7.64 3.19
CA SER A 273 -12.37 -7.28 4.27
C SER A 273 -12.56 -5.77 4.43
N ALA A 274 -11.61 -4.97 3.90
CA ALA A 274 -11.67 -3.51 4.00
C ALA A 274 -10.86 -2.82 2.91
N TYR A 275 -11.32 -1.60 2.58
CA TYR A 275 -10.65 -0.66 1.67
C TYR A 275 -10.13 0.54 2.45
N TYR A 276 -8.87 0.92 2.25
CA TYR A 276 -8.28 2.18 2.67
C TYR A 276 -8.28 3.12 1.47
N LEU A 277 -9.13 4.15 1.50
CA LEU A 277 -9.42 5.00 0.35
C LEU A 277 -8.99 6.44 0.58
N GLU A 278 -8.31 7.02 -0.40
CA GLU A 278 -7.92 8.43 -0.37
C GLU A 278 -9.13 9.34 -0.59
N PHE A 279 -9.35 10.25 0.36
CA PHE A 279 -10.36 11.29 0.33
C PHE A 279 -9.87 12.59 0.96
N ASP A 280 -8.58 12.88 0.91
CA ASP A 280 -7.98 14.04 1.59
C ASP A 280 -8.35 15.38 0.93
N ASP A 281 -8.51 15.42 -0.38
CA ASP A 281 -8.81 16.63 -1.14
C ASP A 281 -9.86 16.43 -2.25
N GLU A 282 -10.11 17.48 -3.05
CA GLU A 282 -11.10 17.50 -4.13
C GLU A 282 -10.74 16.55 -5.28
N ARG A 283 -9.47 16.25 -5.45
CA ARG A 283 -8.91 15.33 -6.46
C ARG A 283 -9.52 13.93 -6.36
N SER A 284 -9.89 13.52 -5.15
CA SER A 284 -10.46 12.19 -4.86
C SER A 284 -11.96 12.09 -5.14
N GLY A 285 -12.63 13.18 -5.51
CA GLY A 285 -14.09 13.20 -5.74
C GLY A 285 -14.93 13.08 -4.47
N GLY A 286 -16.19 12.71 -4.63
CA GLY A 286 -17.17 12.56 -3.56
C GLY A 286 -17.26 11.14 -2.99
N PHE A 287 -18.19 10.93 -2.05
CA PHE A 287 -18.41 9.65 -1.37
C PHE A 287 -19.49 8.76 -2.04
N GLU A 288 -20.12 9.23 -3.11
CA GLU A 288 -21.18 8.52 -3.84
C GLU A 288 -20.77 7.10 -4.27
N PRO A 289 -19.51 6.85 -4.71
CA PRO A 289 -19.04 5.53 -5.09
C PRO A 289 -19.08 4.49 -3.97
N LEU A 290 -19.10 4.93 -2.70
CA LEU A 290 -19.18 4.03 -1.55
C LEU A 290 -20.47 3.20 -1.51
N ARG A 291 -21.53 3.60 -2.24
CA ARG A 291 -22.75 2.81 -2.39
C ARG A 291 -22.55 1.43 -3.01
N PHE A 292 -21.42 1.22 -3.70
CA PHE A 292 -21.05 -0.08 -4.30
C PHE A 292 -20.32 -1.01 -3.34
N VAL A 293 -19.91 -0.53 -2.16
CA VAL A 293 -19.22 -1.38 -1.18
C VAL A 293 -20.21 -2.38 -0.58
N SER A 294 -19.93 -3.68 -0.76
CA SER A 294 -20.77 -4.75 -0.22
C SER A 294 -20.89 -4.72 1.31
N ASP A 295 -21.96 -5.29 1.85
CA ASP A 295 -22.33 -5.15 3.26
C ASP A 295 -21.36 -5.82 4.24
N ASP A 296 -20.56 -6.76 3.78
CA ASP A 296 -19.52 -7.47 4.53
C ASP A 296 -18.22 -6.69 4.67
N LYS A 297 -18.02 -5.61 3.90
CA LYS A 297 -16.76 -4.86 3.84
C LYS A 297 -16.78 -3.57 4.65
N LYS A 298 -15.62 -3.15 5.09
CA LYS A 298 -15.36 -1.93 5.84
C LYS A 298 -14.64 -0.90 4.97
N VAL A 299 -14.71 0.37 5.33
CA VAL A 299 -14.01 1.45 4.63
C VAL A 299 -13.25 2.32 5.63
N VAL A 300 -11.95 2.47 5.39
CA VAL A 300 -11.09 3.41 6.09
C VAL A 300 -10.99 4.67 5.24
N LEU A 301 -11.53 5.76 5.77
CA LEU A 301 -11.56 7.06 5.12
C LEU A 301 -10.22 7.76 5.33
N GLY A 302 -9.42 7.87 4.30
CA GLY A 302 -8.17 8.63 4.27
C GLY A 302 -8.45 10.12 4.13
N LEU A 303 -8.85 10.79 5.21
CA LEU A 303 -9.29 12.19 5.21
C LEU A 303 -8.23 13.18 5.63
N VAL A 304 -7.14 12.72 6.23
CA VAL A 304 -6.03 13.55 6.69
C VAL A 304 -4.87 13.39 5.71
N THR A 305 -4.40 14.51 5.13
CA THR A 305 -3.33 14.42 4.13
C THR A 305 -1.96 14.14 4.76
N SER A 306 -1.19 13.22 4.18
CA SER A 306 0.22 13.02 4.50
C SER A 306 1.16 13.87 3.62
N LYS A 307 0.61 14.75 2.75
CA LYS A 307 1.37 15.56 1.79
C LYS A 307 1.62 17.00 2.24
N SER A 308 0.97 17.45 3.31
CA SER A 308 1.05 18.81 3.82
C SER A 308 1.23 18.85 5.33
N LEU A 309 2.05 19.77 5.83
CA LEU A 309 2.24 20.01 7.27
C LEU A 309 1.01 20.62 7.97
N ILE A 310 0.07 21.21 7.19
CA ILE A 310 -1.11 21.86 7.74
C ILE A 310 -2.04 20.83 8.34
N LEU A 311 -2.38 20.98 9.64
CA LEU A 311 -3.37 20.13 10.30
C LEU A 311 -4.78 20.52 9.84
N GLU A 312 -5.58 19.51 9.55
CA GLU A 312 -6.98 19.66 9.20
C GLU A 312 -7.81 20.09 10.44
N GLU A 313 -8.88 20.85 10.20
CA GLU A 313 -9.83 21.19 11.24
C GLU A 313 -10.72 19.97 11.58
N LYS A 314 -10.77 19.55 12.84
CA LYS A 314 -11.55 18.39 13.31
C LYS A 314 -13.01 18.42 12.85
N GLU A 315 -13.66 19.57 12.97
CA GLU A 315 -15.07 19.70 12.59
C GLU A 315 -15.30 19.52 11.08
N VAL A 316 -14.31 19.86 10.25
CA VAL A 316 -14.34 19.61 8.81
C VAL A 316 -14.29 18.11 8.56
N ILE A 317 -13.33 17.40 9.19
CA ILE A 317 -13.20 15.95 9.04
C ILE A 317 -14.43 15.22 9.55
N LYS A 318 -14.97 15.58 10.74
CA LYS A 318 -16.22 14.98 11.28
C LYS A 318 -17.41 15.18 10.33
N LYS A 319 -17.56 16.36 9.73
CA LYS A 319 -18.59 16.60 8.70
C LYS A 319 -18.39 15.73 7.46
N ARG A 320 -17.16 15.46 7.05
CA ARG A 320 -16.87 14.56 5.92
C ARG A 320 -17.18 13.11 6.27
N ILE A 321 -16.87 12.64 7.47
CA ILE A 321 -17.28 11.31 7.97
C ILE A 321 -18.82 11.20 7.94
N ALA A 322 -19.54 12.21 8.44
CA ALA A 322 -21.00 12.23 8.40
C ALA A 322 -21.59 12.24 6.97
N LYS A 323 -20.87 12.81 5.99
CA LYS A 323 -21.28 12.71 4.56
C LYS A 323 -21.07 11.29 4.03
N ALA A 324 -19.95 10.64 4.33
CA ALA A 324 -19.67 9.25 3.94
C ALA A 324 -20.69 8.28 4.59
N ALA A 325 -21.11 8.56 5.82
CA ALA A 325 -22.11 7.78 6.55
C ALA A 325 -23.52 7.76 5.92
N LYS A 326 -23.77 8.57 4.89
CA LYS A 326 -24.99 8.49 4.07
C LYS A 326 -25.00 7.32 3.10
N TYR A 327 -23.84 6.76 2.80
CA TYR A 327 -23.66 5.67 1.83
C TYR A 327 -23.28 4.35 2.51
N ILE A 328 -22.56 4.41 3.63
CA ILE A 328 -22.14 3.24 4.42
C ILE A 328 -22.43 3.52 5.90
N PRO A 329 -23.03 2.58 6.65
CA PRO A 329 -23.26 2.73 8.08
C PRO A 329 -21.99 3.13 8.86
N LEU A 330 -22.12 4.05 9.81
CA LEU A 330 -20.99 4.61 10.55
C LEU A 330 -20.13 3.55 11.26
N ASN A 331 -20.75 2.44 11.70
CA ASN A 331 -20.05 1.32 12.33
C ASN A 331 -19.10 0.56 11.38
N ARG A 332 -19.23 0.75 10.07
CA ARG A 332 -18.35 0.20 9.03
C ARG A 332 -17.33 1.22 8.51
N LEU A 333 -17.33 2.45 9.04
CA LEU A 333 -16.38 3.51 8.69
C LEU A 333 -15.28 3.64 9.74
N TYR A 334 -14.08 3.95 9.26
CA TYR A 334 -12.85 4.09 10.03
C TYR A 334 -12.08 5.32 9.51
N LEU A 335 -11.02 5.76 10.19
CA LEU A 335 -10.27 6.96 9.83
C LEU A 335 -8.78 6.68 9.75
N SER A 336 -8.12 7.22 8.72
CA SER A 336 -6.65 7.20 8.58
C SER A 336 -6.16 8.45 7.83
N PRO A 337 -4.84 8.67 7.76
CA PRO A 337 -4.26 9.48 6.70
C PRO A 337 -4.58 8.87 5.33
N GLN A 338 -4.57 9.70 4.27
CA GLN A 338 -4.95 9.24 2.93
C GLN A 338 -3.96 8.21 2.34
N CYS A 339 -2.69 8.25 2.75
CA CYS A 339 -1.62 7.32 2.36
C CYS A 339 -0.60 7.21 3.49
N GLY A 340 0.50 6.47 3.29
CA GLY A 340 1.68 6.53 4.13
C GLY A 340 2.42 7.88 4.04
N PHE A 341 3.42 8.10 4.87
CA PHE A 341 4.23 9.33 4.88
C PHE A 341 5.48 9.23 4.01
N ALA A 342 5.86 8.03 3.61
CA ALA A 342 7.07 7.81 2.82
C ALA A 342 6.97 6.52 1.99
N SER A 343 6.27 6.58 0.86
CA SER A 343 6.15 5.45 -0.09
C SER A 343 7.49 5.11 -0.77
N CYS A 344 8.40 6.07 -0.84
CA CYS A 344 9.81 5.89 -1.19
C CYS A 344 10.68 6.44 -0.06
N GLU A 345 11.95 6.07 -0.02
CA GLU A 345 12.85 6.46 1.07
C GLU A 345 13.04 7.97 1.23
N ILE A 346 12.87 8.75 0.15
CA ILE A 346 12.93 10.22 0.21
C ILE A 346 11.86 10.79 1.16
N GLY A 347 10.67 10.15 1.23
CA GLY A 347 9.56 10.59 2.07
C GLY A 347 8.86 11.87 1.60
N ASN A 348 7.77 12.20 2.26
CA ASN A 348 7.05 13.47 2.06
C ASN A 348 7.75 14.64 2.76
N LYS A 349 7.42 15.87 2.33
CA LYS A 349 8.02 17.12 2.84
C LYS A 349 7.41 17.53 4.20
N LEU A 350 7.48 16.62 5.16
CA LEU A 350 7.07 16.80 6.55
C LEU A 350 8.22 16.42 7.47
N THR A 351 8.21 16.99 8.68
CA THR A 351 9.06 16.49 9.77
C THR A 351 8.42 15.30 10.47
N GLU A 352 9.21 14.60 11.28
CA GLU A 352 8.70 13.51 12.11
C GLU A 352 7.63 14.01 13.10
N GLU A 353 7.82 15.17 13.69
CA GLU A 353 6.86 15.79 14.61
C GLU A 353 5.52 16.08 13.92
N GLU A 354 5.55 16.60 12.70
CA GLU A 354 4.36 16.86 11.90
C GLU A 354 3.63 15.57 11.53
N GLN A 355 4.37 14.52 11.17
CA GLN A 355 3.81 13.17 10.96
C GLN A 355 3.06 12.68 12.21
N TRP A 356 3.66 12.76 13.39
CA TRP A 356 3.02 12.33 14.63
C TRP A 356 1.85 13.23 15.04
N ALA A 357 1.90 14.53 14.72
CA ALA A 357 0.77 15.44 14.93
C ALA A 357 -0.44 15.06 14.06
N LYS A 358 -0.23 14.67 12.80
CA LYS A 358 -1.29 14.14 11.91
C LYS A 358 -1.92 12.87 12.49
N LEU A 359 -1.12 11.94 12.96
CA LEU A 359 -1.59 10.69 13.57
C LEU A 359 -2.34 10.95 14.89
N ALA A 360 -1.88 11.88 15.70
CA ALA A 360 -2.59 12.28 16.92
C ALA A 360 -3.97 12.87 16.59
N LEU A 361 -4.06 13.70 15.55
CA LEU A 361 -5.33 14.27 15.06
C LEU A 361 -6.30 13.18 14.59
N VAL A 362 -5.82 12.18 13.82
CA VAL A 362 -6.63 11.03 13.38
C VAL A 362 -7.22 10.30 14.59
N LYS A 363 -6.38 9.97 15.58
CA LYS A 363 -6.82 9.28 16.80
C LYS A 363 -7.85 10.09 17.59
N GLU A 364 -7.61 11.39 17.79
CA GLU A 364 -8.50 12.28 18.55
C GLU A 364 -9.87 12.39 17.88
N ILE A 365 -9.92 12.59 16.55
CA ILE A 365 -11.18 12.62 15.81
C ILE A 365 -11.92 11.28 15.91
N ALA A 366 -11.20 10.17 15.77
CA ALA A 366 -11.82 8.85 15.85
C ALA A 366 -12.42 8.59 17.24
N GLN A 367 -11.75 9.01 18.31
CA GLN A 367 -12.28 8.91 19.67
C GLN A 367 -13.53 9.79 19.87
N GLU A 368 -13.59 10.96 19.26
CA GLU A 368 -14.78 11.82 19.32
C GLU A 368 -15.98 11.29 18.52
N VAL A 369 -15.73 10.50 17.45
CA VAL A 369 -16.78 9.99 16.55
C VAL A 369 -17.30 8.61 16.98
N TRP A 370 -16.43 7.74 17.47
CA TRP A 370 -16.77 6.32 17.76
C TRP A 370 -16.51 5.90 19.21
N GLY A 371 -15.86 6.76 20.04
CA GLY A 371 -15.40 6.49 21.41
C GLY A 371 -16.36 6.73 22.53
#